data_94061a2e7c9a011f6977dcebeb49df1b
#
_entry.id   94061a2e7c9a011f6977dcebeb49df1b
#
_cell.length_a   1.000
_cell.length_b   1.000
_cell.length_c   1.000
_cell.angle_alpha   90.00
_cell.angle_beta   90.00
_cell.angle_gamma   90.00
#
_symmetry.space_group_name_H-M   'P 1'
#
loop_
_entity.id
_entity.type
_entity.pdbx_description
1 polymer ?
#
loop_
_entity_poly.entity_id
_entity_poly.type
_entity_poly.pdbx_seq_one_letter_code
_entity_poly.pdbx_strand_id
1 'polypeptide(L)'
;MEKVALAEAFDSFDEQWSPRLAGELNGQAVKLAKAEGEFVWHHHEDADELFLVVSGELTIELREDSDIVLQEGEFVIVPRGVEHRPVTDSEAEILLFEPSETRNTGNVESERTKTDLEQLD
;
A
#
# COMPACT_ATOMS: atom_id res chain seq x y z
N MET A 1 15.70 -10.99 -15.89
CA MET A 1 15.48 -11.22 -14.45
C MET A 1 16.31 -10.22 -13.69
N GLU A 2 15.63 -9.32 -12.97
CA GLU A 2 16.30 -8.24 -12.26
C GLU A 2 15.90 -8.27 -10.78
N LYS A 3 16.89 -8.01 -9.92
CA LYS A 3 16.59 -7.88 -8.50
C LYS A 3 16.15 -6.45 -8.17
N VAL A 4 15.28 -6.30 -7.21
CA VAL A 4 14.89 -5.00 -6.67
C VAL A 4 15.45 -4.87 -5.26
N ALA A 5 16.29 -3.86 -5.04
CA ALA A 5 16.80 -3.53 -3.72
C ALA A 5 15.83 -2.52 -3.11
N LEU A 6 15.11 -2.92 -2.07
CA LEU A 6 14.04 -2.08 -1.51
C LEU A 6 14.53 -0.73 -1.03
N ALA A 7 15.67 -0.67 -0.36
CA ALA A 7 16.20 0.61 0.14
C ALA A 7 16.45 1.60 -1.01
N GLU A 8 17.06 1.13 -2.10
CA GLU A 8 17.31 1.97 -3.27
C GLU A 8 16.01 2.38 -3.95
N ALA A 9 15.06 1.46 -4.03
CA ALA A 9 13.77 1.73 -4.66
C ALA A 9 13.01 2.82 -3.89
N PHE A 10 12.97 2.75 -2.58
CA PHE A 10 12.32 3.79 -1.78
C PHE A 10 13.05 5.13 -1.87
N ASP A 11 14.38 5.12 -1.97
CA ASP A 11 15.14 6.36 -2.13
C ASP A 11 14.89 7.07 -3.46
N SER A 12 14.32 6.37 -4.44
CA SER A 12 14.12 6.92 -5.79
C SER A 12 12.90 7.83 -5.92
N PHE A 13 12.04 7.91 -4.90
CA PHE A 13 10.87 8.79 -4.95
C PHE A 13 10.53 9.35 -3.57
N ASP A 14 9.82 10.48 -3.55
CA ASP A 14 9.45 11.18 -2.31
C ASP A 14 7.94 11.31 -2.13
N GLU A 15 7.15 11.12 -3.17
CA GLU A 15 5.71 11.36 -3.13
C GLU A 15 5.00 10.41 -2.20
N GLN A 16 4.17 10.97 -1.30
CA GLN A 16 3.39 10.19 -0.34
C GLN A 16 2.12 9.65 -0.99
N TRP A 17 1.67 8.47 -0.55
CA TRP A 17 0.43 7.83 -1.00
C TRP A 17 0.37 7.65 -2.53
N SER A 18 1.51 7.48 -3.17
CA SER A 18 1.61 7.31 -4.61
C SER A 18 2.38 6.03 -4.91
N PRO A 19 1.68 4.89 -5.00
CA PRO A 19 2.35 3.61 -5.21
C PRO A 19 3.17 3.57 -6.49
N ARG A 20 4.32 2.91 -6.39
CA ARG A 20 5.19 2.63 -7.54
C ARG A 20 5.16 1.14 -7.81
N LEU A 21 5.04 0.77 -9.08
CA LEU A 21 5.06 -0.63 -9.48
C LEU A 21 6.49 -1.14 -9.45
N ALA A 22 6.77 -2.09 -8.57
CA ALA A 22 8.11 -2.67 -8.44
C ALA A 22 8.26 -3.95 -9.22
N GLY A 23 7.18 -4.69 -9.42
CA GLY A 23 7.21 -5.93 -10.18
C GLY A 23 5.85 -6.58 -10.25
N GLU A 24 5.72 -7.55 -11.15
CA GLU A 24 4.47 -8.29 -11.32
C GLU A 24 4.78 -9.77 -11.44
N LEU A 25 3.89 -10.59 -10.89
CA LEU A 25 3.99 -12.04 -11.01
C LEU A 25 2.60 -12.66 -10.89
N ASN A 26 2.27 -13.57 -11.79
CA ASN A 26 1.01 -14.32 -11.76
C ASN A 26 -0.25 -13.44 -11.66
N GLY A 27 -0.24 -12.28 -12.34
CA GLY A 27 -1.36 -11.35 -12.29
C GLY A 27 -1.41 -10.49 -11.02
N GLN A 28 -0.42 -10.61 -10.15
CA GLN A 28 -0.30 -9.82 -8.95
C GLN A 28 0.81 -8.79 -9.10
N ALA A 29 0.68 -7.69 -8.38
CA ALA A 29 1.69 -6.63 -8.40
C ALA A 29 2.35 -6.47 -7.04
N VAL A 30 3.65 -6.24 -7.06
CA VAL A 30 4.40 -5.76 -5.90
C VAL A 30 4.51 -4.25 -6.08
N LYS A 31 3.93 -3.51 -5.14
CA LYS A 31 3.92 -2.04 -5.17
C LYS A 31 4.63 -1.50 -3.95
N LEU A 32 5.32 -0.39 -4.11
CA LEU A 32 6.00 0.29 -3.00
C LEU A 32 5.37 1.67 -2.83
N ALA A 33 5.13 2.06 -1.60
CA ALA A 33 4.56 3.37 -1.31
C ALA A 33 5.18 3.96 -0.05
N LYS A 34 5.28 5.26 -0.02
CA LYS A 34 5.59 6.01 1.18
C LYS A 34 4.28 6.55 1.73
N ALA A 35 4.16 6.55 3.05
CA ALA A 35 2.93 6.96 3.72
C ALA A 35 3.26 7.94 4.84
N GLU A 36 2.49 9.00 4.93
CA GLU A 36 2.54 9.91 6.08
C GLU A 36 1.18 10.59 6.18
N GLY A 37 0.63 10.69 7.39
CA GLY A 37 -0.70 11.22 7.60
C GLY A 37 -1.77 10.17 7.38
N GLU A 38 -2.90 10.59 6.88
CA GLU A 38 -4.08 9.75 6.70
C GLU A 38 -4.36 9.51 5.21
N PHE A 39 -4.65 8.26 4.88
CA PHE A 39 -5.20 7.95 3.57
C PHE A 39 -6.72 8.08 3.63
N VAL A 40 -7.44 7.56 2.63
CA VAL A 40 -8.91 7.61 2.60
C VAL A 40 -9.51 6.31 3.12
N TRP A 41 -10.71 6.39 3.68
CA TRP A 41 -11.53 5.21 4.00
C TRP A 41 -11.97 4.58 2.68
N HIS A 42 -11.71 3.30 2.51
CA HIS A 42 -12.08 2.60 1.29
C HIS A 42 -12.10 1.08 1.50
N HIS A 43 -12.60 0.36 0.50
CA HIS A 43 -12.49 -1.09 0.45
C HIS A 43 -12.26 -1.52 -1.00
N HIS A 44 -11.78 -2.75 -1.17
CA HIS A 44 -11.62 -3.37 -2.48
C HIS A 44 -12.67 -4.48 -2.59
N GLU A 45 -13.55 -4.42 -3.58
CA GLU A 45 -14.65 -5.38 -3.68
C GLU A 45 -14.20 -6.77 -4.11
N ASP A 46 -13.20 -6.84 -4.96
CA ASP A 46 -12.78 -8.07 -5.63
C ASP A 46 -11.39 -8.56 -5.27
N ALA A 47 -10.72 -7.92 -4.32
CA ALA A 47 -9.32 -8.22 -4.04
C ALA A 47 -9.00 -8.15 -2.56
N ASP A 48 -8.20 -9.10 -2.12
CA ASP A 48 -7.52 -9.03 -0.84
C ASP A 48 -6.24 -8.22 -1.04
N GLU A 49 -5.81 -7.50 -0.02
CA GLU A 49 -4.63 -6.63 -0.12
C GLU A 49 -3.68 -6.90 1.03
N LEU A 50 -2.41 -7.15 0.73
CA LEU A 50 -1.38 -7.33 1.74
C LEU A 50 -0.62 -6.03 1.95
N PHE A 51 -0.48 -5.63 3.21
CA PHE A 51 0.36 -4.50 3.63
C PHE A 51 1.52 -5.05 4.44
N LEU A 52 2.75 -4.77 4.02
CA LEU A 52 3.97 -5.09 4.78
C LEU A 52 4.70 -3.80 5.09
N VAL A 53 5.03 -3.57 6.35
CA VAL A 53 5.84 -2.41 6.73
C VAL A 53 7.31 -2.76 6.57
N VAL A 54 8.00 -2.02 5.72
CA VAL A 54 9.44 -2.17 5.50
C VAL A 54 10.19 -1.28 6.48
N SER A 55 9.69 -0.07 6.72
CA SER A 55 10.31 0.89 7.62
C SER A 55 9.23 1.77 8.25
N GLY A 56 9.34 2.06 9.52
CA GLY A 56 8.38 2.89 10.25
C GLY A 56 7.27 2.07 10.88
N GLU A 57 6.10 2.68 11.03
CA GLU A 57 4.93 2.07 11.64
C GLU A 57 3.70 2.49 10.86
N LEU A 58 2.79 1.57 10.62
CA LEU A 58 1.54 1.85 9.91
C LEU A 58 0.37 1.30 10.72
N THR A 59 -0.67 2.11 10.91
CA THR A 59 -1.91 1.67 11.52
C THR A 59 -2.97 1.48 10.44
N ILE A 60 -3.60 0.32 10.43
CA ILE A 60 -4.77 0.07 9.58
C ILE A 60 -6.00 0.24 10.47
N GLU A 61 -6.73 1.33 10.26
CA GLU A 61 -7.97 1.59 10.99
C GLU A 61 -9.11 0.80 10.36
N LEU A 62 -9.93 0.19 11.20
CA LEU A 62 -11.09 -0.60 10.79
C LEU A 62 -12.33 0.00 11.41
N ARG A 63 -13.43 0.08 10.66
CA ARG A 63 -14.65 0.71 11.19
C ARG A 63 -15.34 -0.11 12.27
N GLU A 64 -15.33 -1.42 12.13
CA GLU A 64 -16.11 -2.32 12.98
C GLU A 64 -15.24 -3.21 13.86
N ASP A 65 -13.96 -2.92 13.93
CA ASP A 65 -13.01 -3.73 14.65
C ASP A 65 -11.90 -2.86 15.20
N SER A 66 -11.03 -3.44 16.03
CA SER A 66 -9.88 -2.73 16.58
C SER A 66 -8.84 -2.45 15.50
N ASP A 67 -8.18 -1.32 15.60
CA ASP A 67 -7.10 -0.97 14.70
C ASP A 67 -5.98 -2.00 14.75
N ILE A 68 -5.30 -2.18 13.63
CA ILE A 68 -4.15 -3.06 13.53
C ILE A 68 -2.90 -2.20 13.33
N VAL A 69 -1.97 -2.29 14.27
CA VAL A 69 -0.70 -1.55 14.21
C VAL A 69 0.39 -2.49 13.71
N LEU A 70 1.04 -2.08 12.61
CA LEU A 70 2.13 -2.85 12.00
C LEU A 70 3.46 -2.16 12.25
N GLN A 71 4.42 -2.92 12.75
CA GLN A 71 5.81 -2.49 12.94
C GLN A 71 6.66 -3.03 11.78
N GLU A 72 7.91 -2.61 11.71
CA GLU A 72 8.84 -3.10 10.68
C GLU A 72 8.86 -4.63 10.63
N GLY A 73 8.74 -5.16 9.43
CA GLY A 73 8.77 -6.60 9.21
C GLY A 73 7.44 -7.30 9.45
N GLU A 74 6.39 -6.55 9.78
CA GLU A 74 5.06 -7.14 10.01
C GLU A 74 4.13 -6.86 8.85
N PHE A 75 3.22 -7.79 8.58
CA PHE A 75 2.22 -7.60 7.53
C PHE A 75 0.84 -8.03 7.99
N VAL A 76 -0.15 -7.52 7.29
CA VAL A 76 -1.54 -7.95 7.44
C VAL A 76 -2.15 -8.09 6.05
N ILE A 77 -3.09 -9.00 5.92
CA ILE A 77 -3.89 -9.12 4.70
C ILE A 77 -5.28 -8.59 5.03
N VAL A 78 -5.68 -7.51 4.34
CA VAL A 78 -7.02 -6.96 4.46
C VAL A 78 -7.90 -7.69 3.45
N PRO A 79 -8.90 -8.45 3.93
CA PRO A 79 -9.78 -9.18 3.01
C PRO A 79 -10.62 -8.24 2.16
N ARG A 80 -11.04 -8.72 1.00
CA ARG A 80 -11.97 -7.97 0.14
C ARG A 80 -13.22 -7.56 0.92
N GLY A 81 -13.73 -6.38 0.62
CA GLY A 81 -14.94 -5.85 1.23
C GLY A 81 -14.75 -5.22 2.61
N VAL A 82 -13.58 -5.34 3.21
CA VAL A 82 -13.33 -4.76 4.53
C VAL A 82 -12.91 -3.29 4.39
N GLU A 83 -13.73 -2.40 4.93
CA GLU A 83 -13.45 -0.98 4.89
C GLU A 83 -12.34 -0.62 5.86
N HIS A 84 -11.35 0.10 5.38
CA HIS A 84 -10.16 0.41 6.15
C HIS A 84 -9.55 1.74 5.74
N ARG A 85 -8.71 2.29 6.63
CA ARG A 85 -7.96 3.52 6.37
C ARG A 85 -6.55 3.39 6.93
N PRO A 86 -5.52 3.36 6.07
CA PRO A 86 -4.13 3.41 6.54
C PRO A 86 -3.79 4.79 7.06
N VAL A 87 -3.12 4.85 8.21
CA VAL A 87 -2.66 6.11 8.80
C VAL A 87 -1.30 5.90 9.45
N THR A 88 -0.52 6.98 9.50
CA THR A 88 0.74 6.97 10.24
C THR A 88 1.14 8.38 10.65
N ASP A 89 1.76 8.52 11.82
CA ASP A 89 2.18 9.83 12.34
C ASP A 89 3.46 10.33 11.68
N SER A 90 4.34 9.43 11.26
CA SER A 90 5.59 9.77 10.58
C SER A 90 5.78 8.88 9.37
N GLU A 91 6.65 9.27 8.44
CA GLU A 91 6.81 8.53 7.20
C GLU A 91 7.09 7.06 7.41
N ALA A 92 6.31 6.22 6.74
CA ALA A 92 6.51 4.77 6.68
C ALA A 92 6.74 4.36 5.24
N GLU A 93 7.55 3.30 5.06
CA GLU A 93 7.78 2.68 3.77
C GLU A 93 7.06 1.34 3.75
N ILE A 94 6.14 1.18 2.82
CA ILE A 94 5.28 -0.01 2.77
C ILE A 94 5.36 -0.71 1.41
N LEU A 95 5.23 -2.03 1.48
CA LEU A 95 5.12 -2.88 0.30
C LEU A 95 3.69 -3.42 0.28
N LEU A 96 3.05 -3.26 -0.87
CA LEU A 96 1.71 -3.77 -1.13
C LEU A 96 1.80 -4.94 -2.09
N PHE A 97 1.00 -5.97 -1.86
CA PHE A 97 0.89 -7.10 -2.78
C PHE A 97 -0.58 -7.36 -3.03
N GLU A 98 -0.98 -7.29 -4.29
CA GLU A 98 -2.39 -7.33 -4.67
C GLU A 98 -2.52 -7.55 -6.18
N PRO A 99 -3.71 -7.89 -6.67
CA PRO A 99 -3.90 -8.01 -8.12
C PRO A 99 -3.48 -6.73 -8.84
N SER A 100 -2.84 -6.88 -9.99
CA SER A 100 -2.24 -5.76 -10.73
C SER A 100 -3.22 -4.64 -11.05
N GLU A 101 -4.50 -4.97 -11.19
CA GLU A 101 -5.54 -4.01 -11.56
C GLU A 101 -6.18 -3.28 -10.38
N THR A 102 -5.73 -3.56 -9.16
CA THR A 102 -6.31 -2.96 -7.96
C THR A 102 -6.02 -1.46 -7.91
N ARG A 103 -7.08 -0.66 -7.77
CA ARG A 103 -6.95 0.80 -7.64
C ARG A 103 -6.57 1.14 -6.20
N ASN A 104 -5.62 2.05 -6.00
CA ASN A 104 -5.10 2.37 -4.68
C ASN A 104 -6.17 2.88 -3.69
N THR A 105 -7.19 3.57 -4.16
CA THR A 105 -8.29 4.08 -3.32
C THR A 105 -9.53 3.18 -3.37
N GLY A 106 -9.41 1.97 -3.93
CA GLY A 106 -10.50 1.00 -3.96
C GLY A 106 -11.76 1.54 -4.61
N ASN A 107 -12.86 1.52 -3.86
CA ASN A 107 -14.19 1.95 -4.33
C ASN A 107 -14.37 3.47 -4.32
N VAL A 108 -13.40 4.22 -3.78
CA VAL A 108 -13.49 5.68 -3.62
C VAL A 108 -12.64 6.38 -4.66
N GLU A 109 -13.17 7.43 -5.28
CA GLU A 109 -12.39 8.29 -6.16
C GLU A 109 -12.08 9.59 -5.41
N SER A 110 -10.82 9.99 -5.41
CA SER A 110 -10.38 11.17 -4.69
C SER A 110 -9.12 11.73 -5.37
N GLU A 111 -8.60 12.85 -4.84
CA GLU A 111 -7.35 13.42 -5.32
C GLU A 111 -6.15 12.49 -5.10
N ARG A 112 -6.29 11.48 -4.22
CA ARG A 112 -5.25 10.49 -3.96
C ARG A 112 -5.31 9.29 -4.92
N THR A 113 -6.34 9.19 -5.78
CA THR A 113 -6.49 8.06 -6.70
C THR A 113 -5.42 8.11 -7.80
N LYS A 114 -4.73 6.98 -8.00
CA LYS A 114 -3.71 6.79 -9.03
C LYS A 114 -4.12 5.61 -9.90
N THR A 115 -4.36 5.85 -11.18
CA THR A 115 -4.77 4.80 -12.12
C THR A 115 -3.61 4.26 -12.94
N ASP A 116 -2.62 5.10 -13.22
CA ASP A 116 -1.40 4.72 -13.94
C ASP A 116 -0.22 4.87 -13.00
N LEU A 117 0.32 3.74 -12.55
CA LEU A 117 1.44 3.75 -11.61
C LEU A 117 2.76 3.93 -12.35
N GLU A 118 3.63 4.77 -11.79
CA GLU A 118 4.99 4.85 -12.28
C GLU A 118 5.70 3.55 -11.94
N GLN A 119 6.45 3.06 -12.90
CA GLN A 119 7.24 1.85 -12.72
C GLN A 119 8.62 2.23 -12.19
N LEU A 120 9.10 1.47 -11.22
CA LEU A 120 10.44 1.64 -10.70
C LEU A 120 11.46 1.10 -11.71
N ASP A 121 12.54 1.84 -11.87
CA ASP A 121 13.65 1.45 -12.77
C ASP A 121 14.67 0.55 -12.06
#